data_4329527ead704f02f7413fcdc340961f
#
_entry.id   4329527ead704f02f7413fcdc340961f
#
_cell.length_a   1.000
_cell.length_b   1.000
_cell.length_c   1.000
_cell.angle_alpha   90.00
_cell.angle_beta   90.00
_cell.angle_gamma   90.00
#
_symmetry.space_group_name_H-M   'P 1'
#
loop_
_entity.id
_entity.type
_entity.pdbx_description
1 polymer ?
#
loop_
_entity_poly.entity_id
_entity_poly.type
_entity_poly.pdbx_seq_one_letter_code
_entity_poly.pdbx_strand_id
1 'polypeptide(L)'
;MNPLYHSTIPLETKIEYCENVYQQLGLPVIFKLTNDSCPQDIDKALKKRNYTRLDETSVRILDLNQYQYRKPPRIAESAFSNEWLRDFFHCSNMSNQADQKNATGILNNITGPVIVVRKKVDGQTVGCGYGAIERGYIGIFDIMVDKNYRGKGYGQDIMDGILSAAFEQGVHNAYLAVVVGNTPAENLYQKLGFTEIYRYWYRKKEK
;
A
#
# COMPACT_ATOMS: atom_id res chain seq x y z
N MET A 1 15.56 -3.09 -3.95
CA MET A 1 16.12 -4.48 -3.98
C MET A 1 15.55 -5.28 -2.81
N ASN A 2 15.22 -6.55 -3.02
CA ASN A 2 14.63 -7.45 -2.01
C ASN A 2 15.55 -8.65 -1.79
N PRO A 3 16.40 -8.67 -0.77
CA PRO A 3 17.37 -9.75 -0.53
C PRO A 3 16.68 -10.92 0.22
N LEU A 4 16.03 -11.81 -0.52
CA LEU A 4 15.25 -12.93 0.03
C LEU A 4 15.90 -14.30 -0.16
N TYR A 5 16.98 -14.38 -0.96
CA TYR A 5 17.56 -15.68 -1.35
C TYR A 5 19.03 -15.80 -0.90
N HIS A 6 19.40 -17.02 -0.54
CA HIS A 6 20.80 -17.36 -0.30
C HIS A 6 21.65 -17.16 -1.56
N SER A 7 22.92 -16.82 -1.37
CA SER A 7 23.87 -16.60 -2.46
C SER A 7 25.28 -16.90 -1.98
N THR A 8 26.11 -17.41 -2.87
CA THR A 8 27.53 -17.65 -2.64
C THR A 8 28.39 -16.39 -2.81
N ILE A 9 27.82 -15.31 -3.37
CA ILE A 9 28.52 -14.03 -3.54
C ILE A 9 28.60 -13.32 -2.18
N PRO A 10 29.78 -12.84 -1.75
CA PRO A 10 29.94 -12.09 -0.51
C PRO A 10 28.98 -10.88 -0.44
N LEU A 11 28.44 -10.62 0.75
CA LEU A 11 27.45 -9.56 0.97
C LEU A 11 27.95 -8.18 0.51
N GLU A 12 29.17 -7.83 0.86
CA GLU A 12 29.79 -6.55 0.50
C GLU A 12 29.85 -6.36 -1.02
N THR A 13 30.26 -7.39 -1.75
CA THR A 13 30.31 -7.39 -3.23
C THR A 13 28.92 -7.19 -3.84
N LYS A 14 27.88 -7.81 -3.25
CA LYS A 14 26.49 -7.61 -3.72
C LYS A 14 26.00 -6.19 -3.47
N ILE A 15 26.30 -5.61 -2.31
CA ILE A 15 25.91 -4.23 -2.00
C ILE A 15 26.61 -3.27 -2.97
N GLU A 16 27.92 -3.43 -3.18
CA GLU A 16 28.68 -2.61 -4.14
C GLU A 16 28.17 -2.71 -5.58
N TYR A 17 27.82 -3.91 -6.01
CA TYR A 17 27.22 -4.10 -7.33
C TYR A 17 25.90 -3.31 -7.45
N CYS A 18 25.02 -3.40 -6.44
CA CYS A 18 23.78 -2.66 -6.41
C CYS A 18 24.02 -1.14 -6.39
N GLU A 19 24.97 -0.66 -5.58
CA GLU A 19 25.35 0.75 -5.52
C GLU A 19 25.78 1.25 -6.91
N ASN A 20 26.66 0.52 -7.59
CA ASN A 20 27.15 0.88 -8.91
C ASN A 20 26.03 0.94 -9.97
N VAL A 21 25.12 -0.06 -10.00
CA VAL A 21 24.01 -0.07 -10.95
C VAL A 21 23.08 1.14 -10.75
N TYR A 22 22.69 1.42 -9.51
CA TYR A 22 21.77 2.54 -9.23
C TYR A 22 22.45 3.90 -9.41
N GLN A 23 23.76 4.00 -9.12
CA GLN A 23 24.53 5.20 -9.38
C GLN A 23 24.61 5.52 -10.88
N GLN A 24 24.86 4.51 -11.74
CA GLN A 24 24.84 4.70 -13.20
C GLN A 24 23.49 5.18 -13.72
N LEU A 25 22.40 4.74 -13.10
CA LEU A 25 21.04 5.16 -13.44
C LEU A 25 20.68 6.53 -12.82
N GLY A 26 21.56 7.11 -12.02
CA GLY A 26 21.28 8.34 -11.31
C GLY A 26 20.16 8.23 -10.27
N LEU A 27 19.93 7.04 -9.70
CA LEU A 27 18.87 6.76 -8.74
C LEU A 27 19.43 6.54 -7.32
N PRO A 28 18.66 6.83 -6.27
CA PRO A 28 19.01 6.44 -4.91
C PRO A 28 19.01 4.92 -4.76
N VAL A 29 19.88 4.39 -3.90
CA VAL A 29 19.95 2.96 -3.62
C VAL A 29 19.01 2.61 -2.49
N ILE A 30 18.03 1.73 -2.77
CA ILE A 30 17.02 1.33 -1.80
C ILE A 30 16.95 -0.20 -1.68
N PHE A 31 17.11 -0.69 -0.45
CA PHE A 31 16.84 -2.08 -0.07
C PHE A 31 15.54 -2.15 0.73
N LYS A 32 14.64 -3.04 0.35
CA LYS A 32 13.47 -3.43 1.15
C LYS A 32 13.84 -4.67 1.94
N LEU A 33 13.76 -4.60 3.24
CA LEU A 33 14.16 -5.66 4.17
C LEU A 33 12.96 -6.17 4.96
N THR A 34 12.99 -7.45 5.29
CA THR A 34 12.08 -8.12 6.23
C THR A 34 12.91 -8.87 7.27
N ASN A 35 12.27 -9.48 8.25
CA ASN A 35 12.97 -10.36 9.21
C ASN A 35 13.58 -11.59 8.52
N ASP A 36 13.05 -11.98 7.35
CA ASP A 36 13.53 -13.12 6.54
C ASP A 36 14.57 -12.72 5.49
N SER A 37 15.05 -11.47 5.51
CA SER A 37 16.09 -11.00 4.58
C SER A 37 17.37 -11.79 4.75
N CYS A 38 17.99 -12.16 3.62
CA CYS A 38 19.17 -12.99 3.58
C CYS A 38 20.32 -12.29 2.84
N PRO A 39 21.54 -12.26 3.41
CA PRO A 39 21.93 -12.84 4.71
C PRO A 39 21.37 -12.03 5.89
N GLN A 40 21.27 -12.63 7.05
CA GLN A 40 20.67 -12.05 8.27
C GLN A 40 21.34 -10.76 8.77
N ASP A 41 22.62 -10.56 8.45
CA ASP A 41 23.42 -9.40 8.83
C ASP A 41 23.31 -8.21 7.86
N ILE A 42 22.53 -8.34 6.78
CA ILE A 42 22.41 -7.29 5.75
C ILE A 42 21.95 -5.94 6.32
N ASP A 43 21.02 -5.92 7.27
CA ASP A 43 20.56 -4.67 7.88
C ASP A 43 21.68 -3.96 8.63
N LYS A 44 22.54 -4.71 9.33
CA LYS A 44 23.71 -4.18 10.02
C LYS A 44 24.77 -3.67 9.04
N ALA A 45 25.01 -4.41 7.95
CA ALA A 45 25.96 -4.03 6.91
C ALA A 45 25.52 -2.73 6.22
N LEU A 46 24.25 -2.59 5.85
CA LEU A 46 23.72 -1.38 5.27
C LEU A 46 23.77 -0.18 6.23
N LYS A 47 23.47 -0.40 7.53
CA LYS A 47 23.64 0.64 8.56
C LYS A 47 25.08 1.14 8.64
N LYS A 48 26.09 0.24 8.62
CA LYS A 48 27.52 0.60 8.63
C LYS A 48 27.93 1.41 7.38
N ARG A 49 27.23 1.24 6.26
CA ARG A 49 27.43 1.96 5.00
C ARG A 49 26.59 3.24 4.92
N ASN A 50 26.07 3.74 6.05
CA ASN A 50 25.28 4.98 6.19
C ASN A 50 23.92 4.96 5.45
N TYR A 51 23.30 3.78 5.30
CA TYR A 51 21.91 3.71 4.84
C TYR A 51 20.96 4.10 5.96
N THR A 52 20.06 5.03 5.69
CA THR A 52 19.00 5.45 6.60
C THR A 52 17.86 4.43 6.58
N ARG A 53 17.32 4.08 7.75
CA ARG A 53 16.12 3.25 7.88
C ARG A 53 14.88 4.13 7.71
N LEU A 54 13.95 3.71 6.86
CA LEU A 54 12.71 4.43 6.57
C LEU A 54 11.51 3.48 6.59
N ASP A 55 10.34 4.04 6.84
CA ASP A 55 9.02 3.48 6.53
C ASP A 55 8.83 2.03 7.00
N GLU A 56 9.07 1.78 8.30
CA GLU A 56 8.67 0.49 8.86
C GLU A 56 7.18 0.28 8.63
N THR A 57 6.84 -0.81 7.94
CA THR A 57 5.49 -1.06 7.44
C THR A 57 5.01 -2.43 7.90
N SER A 58 3.82 -2.45 8.49
CA SER A 58 3.08 -3.65 8.89
C SER A 58 2.26 -4.17 7.72
N VAL A 59 2.45 -5.42 7.33
CA VAL A 59 1.58 -6.12 6.37
C VAL A 59 0.56 -6.92 7.16
N ARG A 60 -0.71 -6.71 6.83
CA ARG A 60 -1.86 -7.29 7.56
C ARG A 60 -2.78 -8.05 6.63
N ILE A 61 -3.43 -9.07 7.16
CA ILE A 61 -4.37 -9.94 6.44
C ILE A 61 -5.71 -10.01 7.17
N LEU A 62 -6.78 -10.25 6.40
CA LEU A 62 -8.13 -10.49 6.89
C LEU A 62 -8.77 -11.63 6.12
N ASP A 63 -9.37 -12.60 6.84
CA ASP A 63 -10.26 -13.61 6.28
C ASP A 63 -11.67 -13.03 6.11
N LEU A 64 -12.11 -12.87 4.87
CA LEU A 64 -13.40 -12.25 4.53
C LEU A 64 -14.59 -13.14 4.89
N ASN A 65 -14.40 -14.44 5.08
CA ASN A 65 -15.49 -15.34 5.55
C ASN A 65 -15.88 -15.05 7.00
N GLN A 66 -14.96 -14.45 7.79
CA GLN A 66 -15.19 -14.10 9.19
C GLN A 66 -15.57 -12.61 9.36
N TYR A 67 -15.55 -11.84 8.27
CA TYR A 67 -15.82 -10.41 8.33
C TYR A 67 -17.32 -10.12 8.47
N GLN A 68 -17.67 -9.26 9.43
CA GLN A 68 -19.06 -8.83 9.63
C GLN A 68 -19.37 -7.63 8.72
N TYR A 69 -19.93 -7.92 7.56
CA TYR A 69 -20.29 -6.89 6.59
C TYR A 69 -21.38 -5.96 7.13
N ARG A 70 -21.11 -4.67 7.12
CA ARG A 70 -22.16 -3.65 7.20
C ARG A 70 -22.76 -3.50 5.80
N LYS A 71 -24.02 -3.00 5.71
CA LYS A 71 -24.59 -2.71 4.38
C LYS A 71 -23.67 -1.72 3.64
N PRO A 72 -23.00 -2.13 2.57
CA PRO A 72 -22.11 -1.23 1.86
C PRO A 72 -22.94 -0.13 1.18
N PRO A 73 -22.45 1.10 1.08
CA PRO A 73 -22.94 2.01 0.09
C PRO A 73 -22.72 1.36 -1.30
N ARG A 74 -23.73 1.35 -2.17
CA ARG A 74 -23.68 0.79 -3.53
C ARG A 74 -22.79 1.63 -4.47
N ILE A 75 -21.49 1.81 -4.16
CA ILE A 75 -20.63 2.74 -4.88
C ILE A 75 -19.25 2.08 -5.15
N ALA A 76 -19.26 0.81 -5.54
CA ALA A 76 -18.06 0.18 -6.08
C ALA A 76 -18.10 0.25 -7.61
N GLU A 77 -17.05 0.77 -8.20
CA GLU A 77 -16.80 0.81 -9.64
C GLU A 77 -15.72 -0.23 -9.98
N SER A 78 -15.71 -0.72 -11.22
CA SER A 78 -14.77 -1.76 -11.68
C SER A 78 -13.57 -1.19 -12.44
N ALA A 79 -13.41 0.14 -12.49
CA ALA A 79 -12.32 0.79 -13.20
C ALA A 79 -12.02 2.19 -12.64
N PHE A 80 -10.80 2.66 -12.86
CA PHE A 80 -10.38 4.03 -12.55
C PHE A 80 -10.91 5.00 -13.60
N SER A 81 -12.06 5.61 -13.34
CA SER A 81 -12.60 6.66 -14.21
C SER A 81 -11.83 7.98 -14.02
N ASN A 82 -11.89 8.87 -15.04
CA ASN A 82 -11.32 10.22 -14.92
C ASN A 82 -11.94 11.01 -13.75
N GLU A 83 -13.21 10.75 -13.43
CA GLU A 83 -13.90 11.35 -12.29
C GLU A 83 -13.30 10.84 -10.98
N TRP A 84 -13.08 9.51 -10.88
CA TRP A 84 -12.45 8.93 -9.71
C TRP A 84 -11.02 9.46 -9.49
N LEU A 85 -10.23 9.59 -10.55
CA LEU A 85 -8.87 10.12 -10.47
C LEU A 85 -8.86 11.58 -9.94
N ARG A 86 -9.78 12.43 -10.40
CA ARG A 86 -9.91 13.80 -9.87
C ARG A 86 -10.24 13.80 -8.39
N ASP A 87 -11.20 12.95 -7.98
CA ASP A 87 -11.61 12.80 -6.58
C ASP A 87 -10.47 12.26 -5.73
N PHE A 88 -9.70 11.29 -6.24
CA PHE A 88 -8.52 10.75 -5.58
C PHE A 88 -7.44 11.81 -5.35
N PHE A 89 -7.11 12.60 -6.36
CA PHE A 89 -6.14 13.70 -6.23
C PHE A 89 -6.60 14.76 -5.23
N HIS A 90 -7.89 15.05 -5.21
CA HIS A 90 -8.48 15.96 -4.22
C HIS A 90 -8.35 15.39 -2.79
N CYS A 91 -8.82 14.17 -2.54
CA CYS A 91 -8.80 13.53 -1.22
C CYS A 91 -7.37 13.28 -0.70
N SER A 92 -6.41 13.01 -1.58
CA SER A 92 -4.99 12.84 -1.24
C SER A 92 -4.22 14.16 -1.10
N ASN A 93 -4.85 15.30 -1.43
CA ASN A 93 -4.21 16.61 -1.50
C ASN A 93 -3.02 16.64 -2.48
N MET A 94 -3.11 15.87 -3.56
CA MET A 94 -2.08 15.76 -4.60
C MET A 94 -2.27 16.87 -5.65
N SER A 95 -1.56 17.98 -5.49
CA SER A 95 -1.67 19.16 -6.37
C SER A 95 -0.61 19.20 -7.48
N ASN A 96 0.50 18.47 -7.34
CA ASN A 96 1.59 18.46 -8.31
C ASN A 96 1.22 17.58 -9.53
N GLN A 97 1.31 18.18 -10.75
CA GLN A 97 0.97 17.48 -11.98
C GLN A 97 1.88 16.29 -12.30
N ALA A 98 3.17 16.34 -11.94
CA ALA A 98 4.09 15.23 -12.15
C ALA A 98 3.70 14.04 -11.25
N ASP A 99 3.32 14.29 -10.01
CA ASP A 99 2.86 13.26 -9.08
C ASP A 99 1.52 12.65 -9.54
N GLN A 100 0.58 13.48 -10.02
CA GLN A 100 -0.68 13.01 -10.60
C GLN A 100 -0.45 12.13 -11.83
N LYS A 101 0.46 12.52 -12.72
CA LYS A 101 0.84 11.73 -13.89
C LYS A 101 1.47 10.40 -13.51
N ASN A 102 2.37 10.40 -12.52
CA ASN A 102 3.00 9.17 -12.01
C ASN A 102 1.97 8.25 -11.37
N ALA A 103 1.09 8.77 -10.51
CA ALA A 103 0.02 8.01 -9.88
C ALA A 103 -0.93 7.39 -10.93
N THR A 104 -1.36 8.18 -11.92
CA THR A 104 -2.18 7.70 -13.04
C THR A 104 -1.47 6.58 -13.81
N GLY A 105 -0.17 6.73 -14.08
CA GLY A 105 0.63 5.70 -14.74
C GLY A 105 0.68 4.40 -13.94
N ILE A 106 0.85 4.47 -12.62
CA ILE A 106 0.83 3.29 -11.74
C ILE A 106 -0.53 2.60 -11.79
N LEU A 107 -1.62 3.35 -11.62
CA LEU A 107 -2.98 2.81 -11.62
C LEU A 107 -3.35 2.15 -12.96
N ASN A 108 -2.99 2.76 -14.08
CA ASN A 108 -3.24 2.22 -15.42
C ASN A 108 -2.42 0.96 -15.75
N ASN A 109 -1.35 0.69 -14.99
CA ASN A 109 -0.56 -0.53 -15.14
C ASN A 109 -1.07 -1.71 -14.29
N ILE A 110 -2.14 -1.53 -13.51
CA ILE A 110 -2.80 -2.63 -12.79
C ILE A 110 -3.55 -3.47 -13.82
N THR A 111 -3.13 -4.72 -14.02
CA THR A 111 -3.67 -5.62 -15.05
C THR A 111 -4.82 -6.51 -14.57
N GLY A 112 -5.02 -6.64 -13.27
CA GLY A 112 -6.09 -7.44 -12.66
C GLY A 112 -7.39 -6.67 -12.47
N PRO A 113 -8.48 -7.36 -12.06
CA PRO A 113 -9.72 -6.70 -11.68
C PRO A 113 -9.49 -5.75 -10.51
N VAL A 114 -10.13 -4.59 -10.57
CA VAL A 114 -10.08 -3.58 -9.50
C VAL A 114 -11.48 -3.29 -8.96
N ILE A 115 -11.55 -2.94 -7.70
CA ILE A 115 -12.73 -2.44 -7.01
C ILE A 115 -12.40 -1.04 -6.52
N VAL A 116 -13.12 -0.06 -7.01
CA VAL A 116 -12.87 1.35 -6.78
C VAL A 116 -14.05 1.94 -6.03
N VAL A 117 -13.82 2.62 -4.92
CA VAL A 117 -14.89 3.16 -4.06
C VAL A 117 -14.70 4.65 -3.85
N ARG A 118 -15.82 5.38 -3.91
CA ARG A 118 -15.92 6.80 -3.51
C ARG A 118 -16.97 6.96 -2.41
N LYS A 119 -16.65 7.68 -1.36
CA LYS A 119 -17.61 8.10 -0.34
C LYS A 119 -18.07 9.52 -0.65
N LYS A 120 -19.37 9.70 -0.88
CA LYS A 120 -19.98 11.01 -1.11
C LYS A 120 -20.83 11.44 0.08
N VAL A 121 -20.79 12.75 0.36
CA VAL A 121 -21.67 13.45 1.33
C VAL A 121 -22.17 14.69 0.61
N ASP A 122 -23.48 14.88 0.58
CA ASP A 122 -24.15 16.02 -0.09
C ASP A 122 -23.67 16.22 -1.55
N GLY A 123 -23.47 15.10 -2.26
CA GLY A 123 -23.02 15.09 -3.66
C GLY A 123 -21.51 15.26 -3.86
N GLN A 124 -20.77 15.65 -2.84
CA GLN A 124 -19.31 15.81 -2.89
C GLN A 124 -18.58 14.56 -2.45
N THR A 125 -17.53 14.15 -3.18
CA THR A 125 -16.64 13.06 -2.74
C THR A 125 -15.77 13.55 -1.58
N VAL A 126 -15.87 12.85 -0.45
CA VAL A 126 -15.14 13.16 0.79
C VAL A 126 -14.11 12.09 1.15
N GLY A 127 -14.04 11.03 0.37
CA GLY A 127 -13.05 9.98 0.53
C GLY A 127 -13.15 8.96 -0.60
N CYS A 128 -12.06 8.24 -0.83
CA CYS A 128 -11.94 7.20 -1.84
C CYS A 128 -10.88 6.18 -1.45
N GLY A 129 -10.87 5.06 -2.19
CA GLY A 129 -9.88 4.02 -2.06
C GLY A 129 -10.10 2.96 -3.12
N TYR A 130 -9.19 2.01 -3.24
CA TYR A 130 -9.36 0.90 -4.18
C TYR A 130 -8.76 -0.39 -3.67
N GLY A 131 -9.21 -1.49 -4.26
CA GLY A 131 -8.63 -2.80 -4.13
C GLY A 131 -8.26 -3.36 -5.49
N ALA A 132 -7.17 -4.13 -5.57
CA ALA A 132 -6.76 -4.89 -6.74
C ALA A 132 -6.78 -6.37 -6.42
N ILE A 133 -7.41 -7.16 -7.29
CA ILE A 133 -7.58 -8.61 -7.08
C ILE A 133 -6.48 -9.34 -7.83
N GLU A 134 -5.73 -10.17 -7.11
CA GLU A 134 -4.70 -11.04 -7.65
C GLU A 134 -4.62 -12.35 -6.84
N ARG A 135 -4.55 -13.50 -7.53
CA ARG A 135 -4.34 -14.83 -6.92
C ARG A 135 -5.28 -15.17 -5.77
N GLY A 136 -6.55 -14.75 -5.85
CA GLY A 136 -7.55 -15.02 -4.83
C GLY A 136 -7.51 -14.09 -3.60
N TYR A 137 -6.68 -13.07 -3.64
CA TYR A 137 -6.60 -12.01 -2.64
C TYR A 137 -7.05 -10.68 -3.22
N ILE A 138 -7.57 -9.80 -2.35
CA ILE A 138 -7.68 -8.37 -2.65
C ILE A 138 -6.64 -7.59 -1.85
N GLY A 139 -5.72 -6.93 -2.54
CA GLY A 139 -4.84 -5.93 -1.95
C GLY A 139 -5.57 -4.59 -1.84
N ILE A 140 -5.52 -3.93 -0.69
CA ILE A 140 -6.21 -2.66 -0.42
C ILE A 140 -5.21 -1.53 -0.40
N PHE A 141 -5.51 -0.48 -1.15
CA PHE A 141 -4.60 0.63 -1.38
C PHE A 141 -5.31 1.99 -1.25
N ASP A 142 -4.56 2.98 -0.84
CA ASP A 142 -4.89 4.41 -0.90
C ASP A 142 -6.26 4.76 -0.31
N ILE A 143 -6.55 4.25 0.90
CA ILE A 143 -7.74 4.65 1.64
C ILE A 143 -7.58 6.09 2.13
N MET A 144 -8.20 7.01 1.42
CA MET A 144 -8.10 8.45 1.65
C MET A 144 -9.43 9.03 2.14
N VAL A 145 -9.36 9.89 3.13
CA VAL A 145 -10.49 10.71 3.58
C VAL A 145 -10.00 12.14 3.69
N ASP A 146 -10.71 13.08 3.04
CA ASP A 146 -10.44 14.51 3.13
C ASP A 146 -10.31 14.93 4.58
N LYS A 147 -9.31 15.75 4.89
CA LYS A 147 -8.95 16.15 6.25
C LYS A 147 -10.12 16.76 7.04
N ASN A 148 -11.02 17.48 6.35
CA ASN A 148 -12.18 18.14 6.96
C ASN A 148 -13.32 17.15 7.30
N TYR A 149 -13.22 15.90 6.80
CA TYR A 149 -14.23 14.86 6.96
C TYR A 149 -13.74 13.66 7.78
N ARG A 150 -12.52 13.70 8.31
CA ARG A 150 -11.95 12.63 9.15
C ARG A 150 -12.71 12.48 10.48
N GLY A 151 -12.56 11.33 11.13
CA GLY A 151 -13.18 11.05 12.43
C GLY A 151 -14.68 10.70 12.36
N LYS A 152 -15.30 10.69 11.18
CA LYS A 152 -16.73 10.43 10.96
C LYS A 152 -17.06 9.01 10.48
N GLY A 153 -16.09 8.10 10.49
CA GLY A 153 -16.29 6.71 10.07
C GLY A 153 -16.19 6.46 8.55
N TYR A 154 -15.92 7.47 7.73
CA TYR A 154 -15.92 7.33 6.27
C TYR A 154 -14.82 6.41 5.73
N GLY A 155 -13.67 6.31 6.40
CA GLY A 155 -12.64 5.33 6.05
C GLY A 155 -13.14 3.88 6.20
N GLN A 156 -13.95 3.63 7.22
CA GLN A 156 -14.61 2.33 7.40
C GLN A 156 -15.64 2.07 6.30
N ASP A 157 -16.45 3.06 5.93
CA ASP A 157 -17.43 2.90 4.85
C ASP A 157 -16.76 2.54 3.51
N ILE A 158 -15.60 3.13 3.21
CA ILE A 158 -14.81 2.83 2.01
C ILE A 158 -14.30 1.39 2.07
N MET A 159 -13.71 0.99 3.20
CA MET A 159 -13.23 -0.38 3.42
C MET A 159 -14.37 -1.40 3.28
N ASP A 160 -15.51 -1.16 3.94
CA ASP A 160 -16.69 -2.03 3.85
C ASP A 160 -17.14 -2.19 2.39
N GLY A 161 -17.12 -1.11 1.60
CA GLY A 161 -17.46 -1.14 0.18
C GLY A 161 -16.52 -2.02 -0.64
N ILE A 162 -15.20 -1.88 -0.44
CA ILE A 162 -14.18 -2.67 -1.14
C ILE A 162 -14.29 -4.15 -0.75
N LEU A 163 -14.33 -4.44 0.55
CA LEU A 163 -14.35 -5.81 1.08
C LEU A 163 -15.61 -6.57 0.68
N SER A 164 -16.78 -5.92 0.72
CA SER A 164 -18.04 -6.53 0.29
C SER A 164 -18.03 -6.86 -1.19
N ALA A 165 -17.62 -5.92 -2.04
CA ALA A 165 -17.56 -6.13 -3.48
C ALA A 165 -16.54 -7.21 -3.88
N ALA A 166 -15.45 -7.35 -3.13
CA ALA A 166 -14.49 -8.44 -3.31
C ALA A 166 -15.08 -9.79 -2.94
N PHE A 167 -15.77 -9.87 -1.81
CA PHE A 167 -16.43 -11.10 -1.36
C PHE A 167 -17.51 -11.57 -2.34
N GLU A 168 -18.31 -10.64 -2.85
CA GLU A 168 -19.31 -10.93 -3.90
C GLU A 168 -18.70 -11.49 -5.20
N GLN A 169 -17.42 -11.17 -5.47
CA GLN A 169 -16.64 -11.72 -6.59
C GLN A 169 -15.90 -13.02 -6.24
N GLY A 170 -16.17 -13.61 -5.06
CA GLY A 170 -15.57 -14.88 -4.63
C GLY A 170 -14.16 -14.74 -4.05
N VAL A 171 -13.73 -13.54 -3.68
CA VAL A 171 -12.46 -13.32 -3.00
C VAL A 171 -12.67 -13.50 -1.50
N HIS A 172 -11.85 -14.36 -0.87
CA HIS A 172 -12.00 -14.71 0.53
C HIS A 172 -10.88 -14.18 1.45
N ASN A 173 -9.87 -13.54 0.89
CA ASN A 173 -8.75 -12.99 1.65
C ASN A 173 -8.43 -11.56 1.22
N ALA A 174 -8.23 -10.68 2.18
CA ALA A 174 -7.76 -9.32 1.95
C ALA A 174 -6.41 -9.09 2.61
N TYR A 175 -5.57 -8.24 2.00
CA TYR A 175 -4.35 -7.77 2.63
C TYR A 175 -4.17 -6.27 2.43
N LEU A 176 -3.39 -5.67 3.31
CA LEU A 176 -2.96 -4.28 3.21
C LEU A 176 -1.58 -4.09 3.83
N ALA A 177 -0.98 -2.95 3.54
CA ALA A 177 0.26 -2.50 4.15
C ALA A 177 0.04 -1.11 4.78
N VAL A 178 0.49 -0.93 6.02
CA VAL A 178 0.36 0.33 6.76
C VAL A 178 1.68 0.69 7.42
N VAL A 179 2.12 1.94 7.26
CA VAL A 179 3.31 2.46 7.94
C VAL A 179 3.05 2.47 9.44
N VAL A 180 3.99 1.89 10.21
CA VAL A 180 3.93 1.86 11.67
C VAL A 180 3.94 3.27 12.23
N GLY A 181 3.01 3.55 13.15
CA GLY A 181 2.81 4.89 13.70
C GLY A 181 1.74 5.73 12.97
N ASN A 182 1.18 5.22 11.86
CA ASN A 182 -0.06 5.78 11.31
C ASN A 182 -1.26 5.32 12.15
N THR A 183 -1.33 5.82 13.39
CA THR A 183 -2.32 5.41 14.39
C THR A 183 -3.76 5.42 13.90
N PRO A 184 -4.25 6.44 13.14
CA PRO A 184 -5.62 6.42 12.63
C PRO A 184 -5.91 5.23 11.71
N ALA A 185 -4.98 4.90 10.81
CA ALA A 185 -5.12 3.77 9.90
C ALA A 185 -4.95 2.42 10.63
N GLU A 186 -3.97 2.31 11.53
CA GLU A 186 -3.75 1.11 12.32
C GLU A 186 -4.97 0.75 13.16
N ASN A 187 -5.58 1.74 13.84
CA ASN A 187 -6.80 1.56 14.62
C ASN A 187 -7.99 1.14 13.74
N LEU A 188 -8.13 1.74 12.55
CA LEU A 188 -9.18 1.35 11.60
C LEU A 188 -9.01 -0.13 11.20
N TYR A 189 -7.82 -0.52 10.76
CA TYR A 189 -7.58 -1.89 10.28
C TYR A 189 -7.68 -2.93 11.39
N GLN A 190 -7.20 -2.63 12.58
CA GLN A 190 -7.38 -3.49 13.75
C GLN A 190 -8.86 -3.69 14.10
N LYS A 191 -9.65 -2.61 14.09
CA LYS A 191 -11.10 -2.66 14.33
C LYS A 191 -11.85 -3.49 13.28
N LEU A 192 -11.36 -3.51 12.04
CA LEU A 192 -11.91 -4.32 10.95
C LEU A 192 -11.48 -5.80 11.04
N GLY A 193 -10.58 -6.15 11.96
CA GLY A 193 -10.11 -7.53 12.18
C GLY A 193 -8.85 -7.90 11.41
N PHE A 194 -8.17 -6.94 10.76
CA PHE A 194 -6.88 -7.21 10.13
C PHE A 194 -5.80 -7.54 11.17
N THR A 195 -5.08 -8.64 10.95
CA THR A 195 -3.97 -9.10 11.79
C THR A 195 -2.64 -8.95 11.08
N GLU A 196 -1.61 -8.52 11.81
CA GLU A 196 -0.25 -8.40 11.27
C GLU A 196 0.33 -9.80 11.02
N ILE A 197 0.94 -9.98 9.83
CA ILE A 197 1.62 -11.23 9.46
C ILE A 197 3.13 -11.05 9.34
N TYR A 198 3.61 -9.90 8.90
CA TYR A 198 5.04 -9.54 8.92
C TYR A 198 5.22 -8.04 8.80
N ARG A 199 6.47 -7.60 9.01
CA ARG A 199 6.91 -6.21 8.76
C ARG A 199 8.02 -6.16 7.75
N TYR A 200 8.10 -5.02 7.06
CA TYR A 200 9.24 -4.66 6.25
C TYR A 200 9.66 -3.22 6.53
N TRP A 201 10.89 -2.88 6.17
CA TRP A 201 11.40 -1.51 6.21
C TRP A 201 12.32 -1.27 5.03
N TYR A 202 12.63 0.00 4.77
CA TYR A 202 13.59 0.36 3.75
C TYR A 202 14.91 0.80 4.36
N ARG A 203 16.01 0.47 3.68
CA ARG A 203 17.32 1.08 3.86
C ARG A 203 17.62 1.87 2.61
N LYS A 204 17.74 3.22 2.74
CA LYS A 204 17.97 4.14 1.64
C LYS A 204 19.31 4.85 1.81
N LYS A 205 20.08 4.96 0.71
CA LYS A 205 21.26 5.80 0.59
C LYS A 205 21.00 6.78 -0.53
N GLU A 206 21.10 8.07 -0.20
CA GLU A 206 21.01 9.13 -1.20
C GLU A 206 22.27 9.12 -2.11
N LYS A 207 22.21 9.86 -3.20
CA LYS A 207 23.33 9.98 -4.15
C LYS A 207 24.51 10.65 -3.52
#